data_f6277183f4ec7bc123d0280509dc9fd7
#
_entry.id   f6277183f4ec7bc123d0280509dc9fd7
#
_cell.length_a   1.000
_cell.length_b   1.000
_cell.length_c   1.000
_cell.angle_alpha   90.00
_cell.angle_beta   90.00
_cell.angle_gamma   90.00
#
_symmetry.space_group_name_H-M   'P 1'
#
loop_
_entity.id
_entity.type
_entity.pdbx_description
1 polymer ?
#
loop_
_entity_poly.entity_id
_entity_poly.type
_entity_poly.pdbx_seq_one_letter_code
_entity_poly.pdbx_strand_id
1 'polypeptide(L)'
;MGFFKKMFEKKECSLCGGEIGLLGNRKLEDGNCCKECAAKLSPWFDDRRHSTVDQIKQQLAYREENEAALSGFRPTLAFGEDYTLRAELENGVPSRFVIERYDGYREENADLVSFRDVTSFNIDIQEDRDELKFKNSQGEEVSYNPPRYEYSYDFYAEITVNHPYFDDMRFRINRETLNLETVNQRPVGIRANIGMGAMRRDFEPTLYPEYRKYRKDCDDLEELFRCGMNGMVLPGYEAAAAPVAQPAAAEPAAPAAPAEPAGPKFCPGCGAANEGGKFCQYCGTKF
;
A
#
# COMPACT_ATOMS: atom_id res chain seq x y z
N MET A 1 -47.91 29.16 -7.88
CA MET A 1 -46.86 29.16 -8.95
C MET A 1 -45.45 29.47 -8.45
N GLY A 2 -45.09 29.14 -7.22
CA GLY A 2 -43.76 29.49 -6.63
C GLY A 2 -42.74 28.33 -6.55
N PHE A 3 -43.17 27.08 -6.67
CA PHE A 3 -42.30 25.94 -6.46
C PHE A 3 -41.33 25.67 -7.63
N PHE A 4 -41.76 25.88 -8.86
CA PHE A 4 -40.92 25.68 -10.06
C PHE A 4 -39.84 26.76 -10.26
N LYS A 5 -40.03 27.98 -9.75
CA LYS A 5 -39.05 29.06 -9.89
C LYS A 5 -37.78 28.82 -9.10
N LYS A 6 -37.86 28.17 -7.94
CA LYS A 6 -36.70 27.82 -7.08
C LYS A 6 -35.84 26.68 -7.65
N MET A 7 -36.35 25.84 -8.54
CA MET A 7 -35.61 24.74 -9.17
C MET A 7 -34.68 25.17 -10.30
N PHE A 8 -34.85 26.39 -10.84
CA PHE A 8 -34.07 26.94 -11.96
C PHE A 8 -33.17 28.12 -11.56
N GLU A 9 -33.05 28.43 -10.26
CA GLU A 9 -32.06 29.42 -9.83
C GLU A 9 -30.66 28.90 -10.10
N LYS A 10 -29.90 29.63 -10.89
CA LYS A 10 -28.48 29.39 -11.15
C LYS A 10 -27.74 29.51 -9.84
N LYS A 11 -27.04 28.44 -9.46
CA LYS A 11 -26.21 28.42 -8.27
C LYS A 11 -24.78 28.72 -8.67
N GLU A 12 -24.05 29.41 -7.81
CA GLU A 12 -22.62 29.66 -7.96
C GLU A 12 -21.82 28.77 -7.02
N CYS A 13 -20.67 28.36 -7.48
CA CYS A 13 -19.73 27.57 -6.66
C CYS A 13 -19.06 28.49 -5.64
N SER A 14 -19.20 28.17 -4.36
CA SER A 14 -18.61 28.94 -3.26
C SER A 14 -17.07 28.87 -3.22
N LEU A 15 -16.46 27.97 -4.01
CA LEU A 15 -15.02 27.78 -4.08
C LEU A 15 -14.38 28.53 -5.25
N CYS A 16 -14.91 28.38 -6.46
CA CYS A 16 -14.32 28.96 -7.68
C CYS A 16 -15.16 30.10 -8.29
N GLY A 17 -16.35 30.41 -7.75
CA GLY A 17 -17.26 31.43 -8.29
C GLY A 17 -17.96 31.05 -9.62
N GLY A 18 -17.69 29.85 -10.14
CA GLY A 18 -18.26 29.39 -11.41
C GLY A 18 -19.74 29.02 -11.28
N GLU A 19 -20.51 29.20 -12.39
CA GLU A 19 -21.91 28.81 -12.44
C GLU A 19 -22.08 27.31 -12.37
N ILE A 20 -23.01 26.84 -11.53
CA ILE A 20 -23.30 25.40 -11.36
C ILE A 20 -24.52 25.05 -12.22
N GLY A 21 -24.30 24.14 -13.17
CA GLY A 21 -25.38 23.59 -14.01
C GLY A 21 -26.39 22.75 -13.21
N LEU A 22 -27.51 22.43 -13.86
CA LEU A 22 -28.72 21.86 -13.23
C LEU A 22 -28.49 20.63 -12.35
N LEU A 23 -27.53 19.78 -12.70
CA LEU A 23 -27.17 18.54 -11.98
C LEU A 23 -25.74 18.57 -11.38
N GLY A 24 -25.06 19.71 -11.50
CA GLY A 24 -23.64 19.87 -11.09
C GLY A 24 -23.44 20.21 -9.63
N ASN A 25 -24.50 20.58 -8.89
CA ASN A 25 -24.36 21.02 -7.50
C ASN A 25 -23.98 19.88 -6.54
N ARG A 26 -22.90 20.05 -5.86
CA ARG A 26 -22.42 19.24 -4.74
C ARG A 26 -22.54 20.07 -3.45
N LYS A 27 -23.69 19.95 -2.76
CA LYS A 27 -24.02 20.76 -1.58
C LYS A 27 -22.98 20.59 -0.47
N LEU A 28 -22.60 21.71 0.15
CA LEU A 28 -21.83 21.81 1.39
C LEU A 28 -22.77 22.18 2.55
N GLU A 29 -22.26 22.24 3.78
CA GLU A 29 -23.04 22.66 4.93
C GLU A 29 -23.57 24.10 4.76
N ASP A 30 -22.70 25.03 4.42
CA ASP A 30 -22.95 26.46 4.30
C ASP A 30 -22.82 27.03 2.88
N GLY A 31 -22.70 26.17 1.85
CA GLY A 31 -22.48 26.61 0.47
C GLY A 31 -22.77 25.58 -0.60
N ASN A 32 -22.31 25.90 -1.81
CA ASN A 32 -22.41 25.03 -2.99
C ASN A 32 -21.03 24.80 -3.59
N CYS A 33 -20.80 23.60 -4.09
CA CYS A 33 -19.58 23.23 -4.80
C CYS A 33 -19.92 22.72 -6.19
N CYS A 34 -19.19 23.12 -7.23
CA CYS A 34 -19.35 22.58 -8.56
C CYS A 34 -18.71 21.18 -8.65
N LYS A 35 -19.05 20.47 -9.73
CA LYS A 35 -18.57 19.10 -9.97
C LYS A 35 -17.04 19.07 -10.12
N GLU A 36 -16.45 20.07 -10.76
CA GLU A 36 -15.01 20.20 -11.02
C GLU A 36 -14.23 20.44 -9.72
N CYS A 37 -14.74 21.29 -8.82
CA CYS A 37 -14.12 21.50 -7.51
C CYS A 37 -14.26 20.26 -6.62
N ALA A 38 -15.43 19.61 -6.66
CA ALA A 38 -15.66 18.39 -5.89
C ALA A 38 -14.76 17.20 -6.37
N ALA A 39 -14.43 17.15 -7.66
CA ALA A 39 -13.56 16.12 -8.22
C ALA A 39 -12.09 16.28 -7.81
N LYS A 40 -11.69 17.43 -7.27
CA LYS A 40 -10.33 17.67 -6.76
C LYS A 40 -10.14 17.21 -5.32
N LEU A 41 -11.22 16.91 -4.61
CA LEU A 41 -11.16 16.39 -3.24
C LEU A 41 -10.59 14.98 -3.23
N SER A 42 -10.11 14.53 -2.06
CA SER A 42 -9.70 13.14 -1.88
C SER A 42 -10.85 12.17 -2.22
N PRO A 43 -10.59 11.07 -2.94
CA PRO A 43 -11.60 10.05 -3.18
C PRO A 43 -12.08 9.34 -1.90
N TRP A 44 -11.28 9.41 -0.82
CA TRP A 44 -11.58 8.83 0.49
C TRP A 44 -12.38 9.78 1.40
N PHE A 45 -12.55 11.04 0.98
CA PHE A 45 -13.31 12.02 1.74
C PHE A 45 -14.80 11.96 1.45
N ASP A 46 -15.58 11.47 2.38
CA ASP A 46 -17.03 11.27 2.24
C ASP A 46 -17.88 12.36 2.92
N ASP A 47 -17.33 13.09 3.92
CA ASP A 47 -18.07 14.04 4.76
C ASP A 47 -18.27 15.44 4.12
N ARG A 48 -18.16 15.55 2.80
CA ARG A 48 -18.30 16.80 2.08
C ARG A 48 -19.62 17.54 2.40
N ARG A 49 -20.72 16.83 2.63
CA ARG A 49 -22.04 17.43 2.88
C ARG A 49 -22.14 18.15 4.21
N HIS A 50 -21.37 17.72 5.19
CA HIS A 50 -21.32 18.27 6.54
C HIS A 50 -20.11 19.16 6.75
N SER A 51 -19.37 19.44 5.67
CA SER A 51 -18.21 20.33 5.70
C SER A 51 -18.59 21.74 5.21
N THR A 52 -18.02 22.74 5.89
CA THR A 52 -18.14 24.14 5.51
C THR A 52 -17.26 24.46 4.29
N VAL A 53 -17.55 25.59 3.63
CA VAL A 53 -16.73 26.10 2.51
C VAL A 53 -15.25 26.24 2.94
N ASP A 54 -14.98 26.69 4.15
CA ASP A 54 -13.61 26.90 4.62
C ASP A 54 -12.90 25.56 4.90
N GLN A 55 -13.57 24.56 5.43
CA GLN A 55 -13.02 23.20 5.56
C GLN A 55 -12.68 22.59 4.21
N ILE A 56 -13.54 22.76 3.20
CA ILE A 56 -13.27 22.32 1.85
C ILE A 56 -12.07 23.03 1.22
N LYS A 57 -11.92 24.34 1.45
CA LYS A 57 -10.72 25.07 1.00
C LYS A 57 -9.43 24.53 1.65
N GLN A 58 -9.47 24.18 2.94
CA GLN A 58 -8.34 23.59 3.64
C GLN A 58 -7.98 22.22 3.02
N GLN A 59 -8.98 21.41 2.71
CA GLN A 59 -8.72 20.14 2.02
C GLN A 59 -8.14 20.35 0.62
N LEU A 60 -8.62 21.32 -0.14
CA LEU A 60 -8.05 21.63 -1.46
C LEU A 60 -6.59 22.10 -1.35
N ALA A 61 -6.25 22.89 -0.32
CA ALA A 61 -4.84 23.24 -0.07
C ALA A 61 -3.98 22.02 0.26
N TYR A 62 -4.50 21.10 1.10
CA TYR A 62 -3.86 19.81 1.33
C TYR A 62 -3.63 19.03 0.02
N ARG A 63 -4.61 19.02 -0.90
CA ARG A 63 -4.46 18.35 -2.21
C ARG A 63 -3.32 18.93 -3.05
N GLU A 64 -3.09 20.24 -2.99
CA GLU A 64 -1.95 20.91 -3.65
C GLU A 64 -0.61 20.50 -2.99
N GLU A 65 -0.56 20.41 -1.67
CA GLU A 65 0.61 19.92 -0.93
C GLU A 65 0.89 18.43 -1.24
N ASN A 66 -0.16 17.61 -1.34
CA ASN A 66 -0.05 16.19 -1.70
C ASN A 66 0.51 16.01 -3.11
N GLU A 67 0.06 16.80 -4.09
CA GLU A 67 0.59 16.79 -5.46
C GLU A 67 2.10 17.08 -5.47
N ALA A 68 2.52 18.08 -4.71
CA ALA A 68 3.94 18.40 -4.55
C ALA A 68 4.73 17.24 -3.91
N ALA A 69 4.18 16.60 -2.87
CA ALA A 69 4.79 15.46 -2.19
C ALA A 69 4.92 14.21 -3.08
N LEU A 70 3.93 13.96 -3.95
CA LEU A 70 3.94 12.88 -4.94
C LEU A 70 5.10 12.98 -5.94
N SER A 71 5.61 14.20 -6.19
CA SER A 71 6.77 14.38 -7.06
C SER A 71 8.03 13.67 -6.53
N GLY A 72 8.15 13.54 -5.22
CA GLY A 72 9.24 12.87 -4.51
C GLY A 72 8.99 11.38 -4.21
N PHE A 73 7.78 10.87 -4.43
CA PHE A 73 7.42 9.48 -4.18
C PHE A 73 8.02 8.53 -5.22
N ARG A 74 8.66 7.45 -4.75
CA ARG A 74 9.34 6.45 -5.58
C ARG A 74 8.93 5.04 -5.18
N PRO A 75 7.74 4.58 -5.59
CA PRO A 75 7.26 3.26 -5.22
C PRO A 75 8.14 2.16 -5.82
N THR A 76 8.38 1.12 -5.04
CA THR A 76 9.14 -0.08 -5.42
C THR A 76 8.28 -1.33 -5.41
N LEU A 77 7.11 -1.26 -4.79
CA LEU A 77 6.15 -2.36 -4.67
C LEU A 77 4.79 -1.94 -5.22
N ALA A 78 4.05 -2.91 -5.78
CA ALA A 78 2.69 -2.72 -6.27
C ALA A 78 1.85 -3.99 -6.00
N PHE A 79 0.62 -3.80 -5.51
CA PHE A 79 -0.33 -4.87 -5.19
C PHE A 79 -1.73 -4.49 -5.68
N GLY A 80 -2.48 -5.50 -6.14
CA GLY A 80 -3.86 -5.35 -6.62
C GLY A 80 -3.96 -5.18 -8.14
N GLU A 81 -5.17 -5.31 -8.66
CA GLU A 81 -5.44 -5.32 -10.11
C GLU A 81 -6.45 -4.25 -10.57
N ASP A 82 -7.51 -3.98 -9.79
CA ASP A 82 -8.48 -2.90 -10.06
C ASP A 82 -8.02 -1.60 -9.41
N TYR A 83 -7.75 -1.70 -8.12
CA TYR A 83 -7.00 -0.70 -7.39
C TYR A 83 -5.59 -1.21 -7.17
N THR A 84 -4.62 -0.35 -7.36
CA THR A 84 -3.21 -0.69 -7.12
C THR A 84 -2.69 0.10 -5.93
N LEU A 85 -2.31 -0.62 -4.88
CA LEU A 85 -1.52 -0.04 -3.80
C LEU A 85 -0.07 -0.04 -4.23
N ARG A 86 0.55 1.17 -4.26
CA ARG A 86 1.98 1.33 -4.49
C ARG A 86 2.67 1.76 -3.21
N ALA A 87 3.75 1.09 -2.85
CA ALA A 87 4.51 1.37 -1.64
C ALA A 87 5.96 1.73 -1.93
N GLU A 88 6.48 2.69 -1.17
CA GLU A 88 7.88 3.10 -1.15
C GLU A 88 8.59 2.50 0.05
N LEU A 89 9.80 2.02 -0.16
CA LEU A 89 10.66 1.51 0.90
C LEU A 89 11.83 2.46 1.16
N GLU A 90 12.08 2.78 2.43
CA GLU A 90 13.27 3.49 2.88
C GLU A 90 14.17 2.53 3.66
N ASN A 91 15.32 2.18 3.12
CA ASN A 91 16.23 1.18 3.69
C ASN A 91 15.55 -0.18 3.98
N GLY A 92 14.64 -0.59 3.10
CA GLY A 92 13.89 -1.83 3.25
C GLY A 92 12.67 -1.75 4.19
N VAL A 93 12.41 -0.59 4.80
CA VAL A 93 11.25 -0.35 5.67
C VAL A 93 10.16 0.33 4.85
N PRO A 94 8.91 -0.17 4.83
CA PRO A 94 7.79 0.51 4.18
C PRO A 94 7.56 1.89 4.83
N SER A 95 7.64 2.96 4.03
CA SER A 95 7.57 4.34 4.50
C SER A 95 6.26 5.01 4.15
N ARG A 96 5.90 5.02 2.87
CA ARG A 96 4.70 5.68 2.34
C ARG A 96 4.03 4.82 1.28
N PHE A 97 2.73 5.02 1.09
CA PHE A 97 1.96 4.37 0.03
C PHE A 97 0.91 5.29 -0.57
N VAL A 98 0.45 4.93 -1.75
CA VAL A 98 -0.75 5.47 -2.41
C VAL A 98 -1.64 4.32 -2.86
N ILE A 99 -2.93 4.60 -3.01
CA ILE A 99 -3.87 3.70 -3.68
C ILE A 99 -4.42 4.43 -4.89
N GLU A 100 -4.17 3.90 -6.08
CA GLU A 100 -4.65 4.43 -7.35
C GLU A 100 -5.62 3.45 -8.00
N ARG A 101 -6.54 3.95 -8.80
CA ARG A 101 -7.48 3.11 -9.54
C ARG A 101 -7.03 2.82 -10.97
N TYR A 102 -6.27 3.73 -11.56
CA TYR A 102 -5.74 3.64 -12.91
C TYR A 102 -4.22 3.86 -12.85
N ASP A 103 -3.49 3.55 -13.92
CA ASP A 103 -2.04 3.74 -13.98
C ASP A 103 -1.66 5.23 -14.02
N GLY A 104 -1.84 5.94 -12.91
CA GLY A 104 -1.61 7.38 -12.90
C GLY A 104 -1.81 8.03 -11.53
N TYR A 105 -1.14 7.51 -10.48
CA TYR A 105 -1.28 8.08 -9.13
C TYR A 105 -0.90 9.57 -9.04
N ARG A 106 -0.07 10.08 -9.97
CA ARG A 106 0.26 11.50 -10.06
C ARG A 106 -0.84 12.29 -10.74
N GLU A 107 -1.37 11.76 -11.84
CA GLU A 107 -2.45 12.37 -12.63
C GLU A 107 -3.76 12.39 -11.83
N GLU A 108 -4.00 11.37 -11.04
CA GLU A 108 -5.15 11.28 -10.12
C GLU A 108 -4.94 12.08 -8.83
N ASN A 109 -3.71 12.53 -8.57
CA ASN A 109 -3.31 13.10 -7.30
C ASN A 109 -3.72 12.18 -6.13
N ALA A 110 -3.37 10.87 -6.21
CA ALA A 110 -3.68 9.89 -5.18
C ALA A 110 -3.10 10.31 -3.82
N ASP A 111 -3.83 10.08 -2.75
CA ASP A 111 -3.40 10.49 -1.41
C ASP A 111 -2.15 9.72 -0.97
N LEU A 112 -1.07 10.45 -0.67
CA LEU A 112 0.19 9.89 -0.19
C LEU A 112 0.15 9.75 1.33
N VAL A 113 0.04 8.53 1.80
CA VAL A 113 -0.13 8.20 3.22
C VAL A 113 1.13 7.55 3.77
N SER A 114 1.51 7.92 4.98
CA SER A 114 2.59 7.26 5.71
C SER A 114 2.08 5.98 6.38
N PHE A 115 2.87 4.90 6.35
CA PHE A 115 2.53 3.69 7.11
C PHE A 115 2.45 3.93 8.62
N ARG A 116 3.08 4.99 9.13
CA ARG A 116 3.02 5.37 10.55
C ARG A 116 1.67 5.97 10.96
N ASP A 117 0.92 6.48 9.99
CA ASP A 117 -0.42 7.05 10.21
C ASP A 117 -1.50 5.96 10.15
N VAL A 118 -1.14 4.74 9.74
CA VAL A 118 -2.05 3.58 9.74
C VAL A 118 -2.27 3.11 11.17
N THR A 119 -3.53 3.00 11.57
CA THR A 119 -3.94 2.53 12.90
C THR A 119 -4.41 1.09 12.89
N SER A 120 -4.97 0.62 11.77
CA SER A 120 -5.29 -0.79 11.57
C SER A 120 -5.25 -1.18 10.08
N PHE A 121 -4.96 -2.45 9.82
CA PHE A 121 -5.06 -3.08 8.52
C PHE A 121 -5.77 -4.43 8.67
N ASN A 122 -6.70 -4.73 7.77
CA ASN A 122 -7.44 -5.98 7.73
C ASN A 122 -7.67 -6.43 6.29
N ILE A 123 -7.72 -7.74 6.06
CA ILE A 123 -8.18 -8.35 4.83
C ILE A 123 -9.57 -8.92 5.04
N ASP A 124 -10.53 -8.48 4.22
CA ASP A 124 -11.90 -8.99 4.18
C ASP A 124 -12.08 -9.84 2.90
N ILE A 125 -12.26 -11.15 3.06
CA ILE A 125 -12.53 -12.06 1.96
C ILE A 125 -14.00 -12.40 1.98
N GLN A 126 -14.74 -11.85 1.03
CA GLN A 126 -16.15 -12.12 0.87
C GLN A 126 -16.35 -13.38 0.03
N GLU A 127 -17.10 -14.33 0.58
CA GLU A 127 -17.48 -15.58 -0.07
C GLU A 127 -18.99 -15.64 -0.22
N ASP A 128 -19.45 -15.82 -1.45
CA ASP A 128 -20.83 -16.15 -1.77
C ASP A 128 -20.92 -17.54 -2.39
N ARG A 129 -22.06 -18.22 -2.24
CA ARG A 129 -22.28 -19.56 -2.75
C ARG A 129 -23.66 -19.68 -3.39
N ASP A 130 -23.66 -19.98 -4.70
CA ASP A 130 -24.86 -20.21 -5.47
C ASP A 130 -24.97 -21.66 -5.94
N GLU A 131 -26.19 -22.23 -5.87
CA GLU A 131 -26.45 -23.56 -6.42
C GLU A 131 -26.60 -23.51 -7.93
N LEU A 132 -25.78 -24.28 -8.62
CA LEU A 132 -25.87 -24.44 -10.06
C LEU A 132 -27.06 -25.32 -10.44
N LYS A 133 -27.88 -24.82 -11.36
CA LYS A 133 -29.06 -25.53 -11.89
C LYS A 133 -28.91 -25.71 -13.39
N PHE A 134 -29.56 -26.69 -13.97
CA PHE A 134 -29.63 -26.90 -15.40
C PHE A 134 -31.09 -26.96 -15.87
N LYS A 135 -31.32 -26.67 -17.15
CA LYS A 135 -32.65 -26.81 -17.75
C LYS A 135 -32.84 -28.24 -18.23
N ASN A 136 -33.89 -28.91 -17.75
CA ASN A 136 -34.28 -30.23 -18.22
C ASN A 136 -34.91 -30.16 -19.64
N SER A 137 -35.28 -31.30 -20.20
CA SER A 137 -35.91 -31.37 -21.52
C SER A 137 -37.27 -30.66 -21.65
N GLN A 138 -37.87 -30.31 -20.51
CA GLN A 138 -39.14 -29.58 -20.42
C GLN A 138 -38.93 -28.05 -20.22
N GLY A 139 -37.66 -27.60 -20.12
CA GLY A 139 -37.29 -26.22 -19.94
C GLY A 139 -37.31 -25.75 -18.47
N GLU A 140 -37.52 -26.68 -17.52
CA GLU A 140 -37.55 -26.36 -16.07
C GLU A 140 -36.13 -26.36 -15.49
N GLU A 141 -35.86 -25.41 -14.58
CA GLU A 141 -34.61 -25.36 -13.84
C GLU A 141 -34.61 -26.39 -12.71
N VAL A 142 -33.69 -27.36 -12.78
CA VAL A 142 -33.55 -28.45 -11.83
C VAL A 142 -32.13 -28.52 -11.28
N SER A 143 -32.01 -28.93 -10.00
CA SER A 143 -30.72 -29.13 -9.36
C SER A 143 -29.98 -30.34 -9.92
N TYR A 144 -28.65 -30.28 -9.93
CA TYR A 144 -27.83 -31.47 -10.18
C TYR A 144 -27.99 -32.49 -9.04
N ASN A 145 -27.71 -33.75 -9.33
CA ASN A 145 -27.67 -34.80 -8.31
C ASN A 145 -26.33 -35.56 -8.38
N PRO A 146 -25.41 -35.37 -7.42
CA PRO A 146 -25.47 -34.47 -6.27
C PRO A 146 -25.50 -32.98 -6.65
N PRO A 147 -25.98 -32.09 -5.79
CA PRO A 147 -25.98 -30.64 -6.04
C PRO A 147 -24.58 -30.10 -6.33
N ARG A 148 -24.49 -29.13 -7.24
CA ARG A 148 -23.26 -28.44 -7.61
C ARG A 148 -23.39 -26.99 -7.19
N TYR A 149 -22.26 -26.38 -6.81
CA TYR A 149 -22.22 -25.00 -6.35
C TYR A 149 -21.13 -24.24 -7.09
N GLU A 150 -21.38 -22.96 -7.34
CA GLU A 150 -20.40 -21.97 -7.68
C GLU A 150 -20.10 -21.15 -6.42
N TYR A 151 -18.83 -20.93 -6.16
CA TYR A 151 -18.34 -20.06 -5.08
C TYR A 151 -17.72 -18.84 -5.70
N SER A 152 -18.15 -17.66 -5.21
CA SER A 152 -17.66 -16.36 -5.68
C SER A 152 -16.84 -15.71 -4.57
N TYR A 153 -15.66 -15.17 -4.92
CA TYR A 153 -14.74 -14.54 -3.99
C TYR A 153 -14.39 -13.13 -4.41
N ASP A 154 -14.52 -12.20 -3.48
CA ASP A 154 -14.00 -10.84 -3.58
C ASP A 154 -13.05 -10.57 -2.41
N PHE A 155 -11.85 -10.06 -2.73
CA PHE A 155 -10.79 -9.78 -1.77
C PHE A 155 -10.70 -8.28 -1.56
N TYR A 156 -10.85 -7.81 -0.32
CA TYR A 156 -10.77 -6.39 0.03
C TYR A 156 -9.65 -6.15 1.04
N ALA A 157 -8.95 -5.04 0.86
CA ALA A 157 -8.08 -4.46 1.87
C ALA A 157 -8.82 -3.32 2.56
N GLU A 158 -8.79 -3.30 3.88
CA GLU A 158 -9.40 -2.28 4.73
C GLU A 158 -8.30 -1.66 5.59
N ILE A 159 -8.12 -0.35 5.44
CA ILE A 159 -7.06 0.42 6.10
C ILE A 159 -7.71 1.51 6.91
N THR A 160 -7.45 1.57 8.21
CA THR A 160 -7.82 2.72 9.03
C THR A 160 -6.59 3.59 9.26
N VAL A 161 -6.74 4.89 9.08
CA VAL A 161 -5.65 5.85 9.15
C VAL A 161 -5.98 7.02 10.10
N ASN A 162 -4.97 7.61 10.71
CA ASN A 162 -5.08 8.87 11.43
C ASN A 162 -4.77 10.03 10.47
N HIS A 163 -5.77 10.41 9.67
CA HIS A 163 -5.63 11.46 8.67
C HIS A 163 -6.67 12.56 8.87
N PRO A 164 -6.37 13.87 8.65
CA PRO A 164 -7.29 14.97 8.97
C PRO A 164 -8.57 15.00 8.12
N TYR A 165 -8.62 14.29 7.00
CA TYR A 165 -9.74 14.39 6.03
C TYR A 165 -10.45 13.05 5.78
N PHE A 166 -9.89 11.93 6.17
CA PHE A 166 -10.50 10.60 6.06
C PHE A 166 -9.87 9.66 7.09
N ASP A 167 -10.60 8.66 7.52
CA ASP A 167 -10.17 7.70 8.54
C ASP A 167 -10.14 6.26 8.03
N ASP A 168 -10.82 5.96 6.91
CA ASP A 168 -10.85 4.65 6.30
C ASP A 168 -10.58 4.68 4.79
N MET A 169 -9.94 3.62 4.32
CA MET A 169 -9.67 3.37 2.91
C MET A 169 -9.97 1.89 2.65
N ARG A 170 -10.98 1.60 1.83
CA ARG A 170 -11.33 0.24 1.46
C ARG A 170 -11.26 0.07 -0.04
N PHE A 171 -10.50 -0.90 -0.52
CA PHE A 171 -10.38 -1.17 -1.95
C PHE A 171 -10.37 -2.67 -2.24
N ARG A 172 -10.77 -3.02 -3.45
CA ARG A 172 -10.82 -4.39 -3.95
C ARG A 172 -9.48 -4.75 -4.59
N ILE A 173 -8.94 -5.91 -4.23
CA ILE A 173 -7.64 -6.41 -4.71
C ILE A 173 -7.79 -7.08 -6.07
N ASN A 174 -8.80 -7.95 -6.23
CA ASN A 174 -9.09 -8.62 -7.49
C ASN A 174 -9.92 -7.74 -8.42
N ARG A 175 -9.63 -7.75 -9.73
CA ARG A 175 -10.37 -6.96 -10.73
C ARG A 175 -11.80 -7.46 -10.90
N GLU A 176 -11.96 -8.77 -11.05
CA GLU A 176 -13.24 -9.43 -11.26
C GLU A 176 -13.49 -10.41 -10.12
N THR A 177 -14.76 -10.65 -9.79
CA THR A 177 -15.14 -11.68 -8.81
C THR A 177 -14.61 -13.03 -9.29
N LEU A 178 -13.87 -13.70 -8.41
CA LEU A 178 -13.32 -15.01 -8.69
C LEU A 178 -14.41 -16.08 -8.51
N ASN A 179 -14.85 -16.70 -9.60
CA ASN A 179 -15.86 -17.75 -9.59
C ASN A 179 -15.20 -19.11 -9.68
N LEU A 180 -15.50 -20.01 -8.74
CA LEU A 180 -14.95 -21.35 -8.64
C LEU A 180 -16.08 -22.36 -8.54
N GLU A 181 -16.13 -23.32 -9.48
CA GLU A 181 -17.14 -24.38 -9.49
C GLU A 181 -16.66 -25.65 -8.78
N THR A 182 -17.54 -26.32 -8.06
CA THR A 182 -17.25 -27.60 -7.37
C THR A 182 -16.98 -28.76 -8.31
N VAL A 183 -17.34 -28.64 -9.60
CA VAL A 183 -17.26 -29.73 -10.59
C VAL A 183 -15.83 -30.25 -10.83
N ASN A 184 -14.83 -29.39 -10.64
CA ASN A 184 -13.43 -29.71 -10.90
C ASN A 184 -12.68 -30.29 -9.70
N GLN A 185 -13.31 -30.36 -8.53
CA GLN A 185 -12.69 -30.99 -7.38
C GLN A 185 -12.90 -32.50 -7.42
N ARG A 186 -11.83 -33.26 -7.64
CA ARG A 186 -11.83 -34.68 -7.31
C ARG A 186 -12.04 -34.77 -5.78
N PRO A 187 -12.98 -35.62 -5.29
CA PRO A 187 -13.07 -35.86 -3.87
C PRO A 187 -11.70 -36.35 -3.41
N VAL A 188 -10.99 -35.53 -2.64
CA VAL A 188 -9.77 -35.95 -1.99
C VAL A 188 -10.19 -37.02 -1.02
N GLY A 189 -9.86 -38.27 -1.34
CA GLY A 189 -10.12 -39.41 -0.49
C GLY A 189 -9.28 -39.33 0.76
N ILE A 190 -9.67 -38.47 1.68
CA ILE A 190 -9.13 -38.47 3.03
C ILE A 190 -9.78 -39.65 3.75
N ARG A 191 -9.06 -40.74 3.87
CA ARG A 191 -9.30 -41.71 4.91
C ARG A 191 -8.96 -41.07 6.25
N ALA A 192 -9.86 -40.25 6.75
CA ALA A 192 -9.75 -39.74 8.09
C ALA A 192 -10.74 -40.51 8.99
N ASN A 193 -10.22 -41.34 9.86
CA ASN A 193 -10.87 -41.69 11.10
C ASN A 193 -10.93 -40.40 11.95
N ILE A 194 -11.90 -39.55 11.69
CA ILE A 194 -12.16 -38.35 12.49
C ILE A 194 -13.47 -38.56 13.20
N GLY A 195 -13.43 -38.48 14.53
CA GLY A 195 -14.60 -38.52 15.40
C GLY A 195 -15.62 -37.45 14.99
N MET A 196 -16.89 -37.77 15.24
CA MET A 196 -18.04 -36.93 14.94
C MET A 196 -17.84 -35.52 15.45
N GLY A 197 -17.83 -34.51 14.54
CA GLY A 197 -17.83 -33.11 14.90
C GLY A 197 -17.18 -32.13 13.90
N ALA A 198 -16.39 -32.58 12.96
CA ALA A 198 -15.84 -31.67 11.93
C ALA A 198 -16.87 -31.52 10.79
N MET A 199 -17.48 -30.33 10.66
CA MET A 199 -18.18 -29.94 9.43
C MET A 199 -17.17 -30.05 8.28
N ARG A 200 -17.35 -31.06 7.39
CA ARG A 200 -16.60 -31.15 6.14
C ARG A 200 -16.95 -29.91 5.32
N ARG A 201 -15.98 -29.06 5.04
CA ARG A 201 -16.09 -28.18 3.90
C ARG A 201 -16.02 -29.10 2.67
N ASP A 202 -17.11 -29.24 1.97
CA ASP A 202 -17.16 -30.03 0.72
C ASP A 202 -16.39 -29.34 -0.43
N PHE A 203 -15.85 -28.14 -0.17
CA PHE A 203 -15.13 -27.29 -1.10
C PHE A 203 -13.92 -26.64 -0.41
N GLU A 204 -12.76 -26.70 -1.06
CA GLU A 204 -11.49 -26.13 -0.60
C GLU A 204 -10.92 -25.18 -1.66
N PRO A 205 -11.11 -23.84 -1.51
CA PRO A 205 -10.70 -22.86 -2.52
C PRO A 205 -9.18 -22.81 -2.72
N THR A 206 -8.40 -23.16 -1.70
CA THR A 206 -6.92 -23.15 -1.80
C THR A 206 -6.35 -24.18 -2.77
N LEU A 207 -7.16 -25.10 -3.27
CA LEU A 207 -6.77 -26.01 -4.36
C LEU A 207 -6.71 -25.32 -5.74
N TYR A 208 -7.35 -24.17 -5.88
CA TYR A 208 -7.36 -23.39 -7.12
C TYR A 208 -6.18 -22.41 -7.17
N PRO A 209 -5.39 -22.43 -8.28
CA PRO A 209 -4.23 -21.53 -8.42
C PRO A 209 -4.63 -20.05 -8.35
N GLU A 210 -5.79 -19.69 -8.92
CA GLU A 210 -6.32 -18.33 -8.96
C GLU A 210 -6.61 -17.82 -7.55
N TYR A 211 -7.25 -18.63 -6.70
CA TYR A 211 -7.48 -18.27 -5.29
C TYR A 211 -6.17 -18.11 -4.53
N ARG A 212 -5.21 -19.03 -4.74
CA ARG A 212 -3.89 -18.93 -4.08
C ARG A 212 -3.13 -17.68 -4.47
N LYS A 213 -3.27 -17.23 -5.73
CA LYS A 213 -2.66 -15.96 -6.17
C LYS A 213 -3.15 -14.79 -5.33
N TYR A 214 -4.47 -14.60 -5.26
CA TYR A 214 -5.06 -13.49 -4.48
C TYR A 214 -4.83 -13.65 -2.98
N ARG A 215 -4.84 -14.87 -2.46
CA ARG A 215 -4.50 -15.10 -1.04
C ARG A 215 -3.05 -14.71 -0.76
N LYS A 216 -2.13 -15.02 -1.67
CA LYS A 216 -0.73 -14.59 -1.55
C LYS A 216 -0.60 -13.06 -1.56
N ASP A 217 -1.31 -12.38 -2.46
CA ASP A 217 -1.32 -10.91 -2.51
C ASP A 217 -1.84 -10.32 -1.19
N CYS A 218 -2.85 -10.95 -0.58
CA CYS A 218 -3.35 -10.59 0.74
C CYS A 218 -2.28 -10.79 1.83
N ASP A 219 -1.61 -11.95 1.86
CA ASP A 219 -0.56 -12.26 2.83
C ASP A 219 0.62 -11.28 2.70
N ASP A 220 1.02 -10.95 1.48
CA ASP A 220 2.08 -9.97 1.19
C ASP A 220 1.69 -8.55 1.66
N LEU A 221 0.41 -8.16 1.51
CA LEU A 221 -0.12 -6.90 2.03
C LEU A 221 -0.15 -6.88 3.56
N GLU A 222 -0.62 -7.95 4.21
CA GLU A 222 -0.60 -8.08 5.67
C GLU A 222 0.83 -7.89 6.22
N GLU A 223 1.83 -8.52 5.58
CA GLU A 223 3.23 -8.40 5.96
C GLU A 223 3.77 -6.98 5.72
N LEU A 224 3.43 -6.36 4.57
CA LEU A 224 3.81 -4.98 4.24
C LEU A 224 3.31 -4.00 5.30
N PHE A 225 2.01 -4.06 5.64
CA PHE A 225 1.41 -3.18 6.63
C PHE A 225 1.95 -3.46 8.03
N ARG A 226 2.12 -4.72 8.41
CA ARG A 226 2.73 -5.10 9.68
C ARG A 226 4.14 -4.49 9.83
N CYS A 227 4.96 -4.57 8.77
CA CYS A 227 6.31 -4.00 8.79
C CYS A 227 6.28 -2.47 8.81
N GLY A 228 5.45 -1.84 7.97
CA GLY A 228 5.38 -0.38 7.86
C GLY A 228 4.89 0.29 9.14
N MET A 229 3.80 -0.20 9.74
CA MET A 229 3.25 0.31 11.00
C MET A 229 4.25 0.20 12.16
N ASN A 230 5.11 -0.81 12.17
CA ASN A 230 6.08 -1.06 13.24
C ASN A 230 7.50 -0.56 12.91
N GLY A 231 7.72 0.04 11.74
CA GLY A 231 9.05 0.50 11.31
C GLY A 231 10.06 -0.64 11.13
N MET A 232 9.59 -1.82 10.72
CA MET A 232 10.40 -3.02 10.53
C MET A 232 10.81 -3.17 9.06
N VAL A 233 11.97 -3.77 8.83
CA VAL A 233 12.41 -4.13 7.48
C VAL A 233 11.49 -5.21 6.92
N LEU A 234 11.04 -5.02 5.67
CA LEU A 234 10.22 -6.00 4.96
C LEU A 234 11.10 -7.21 4.59
N PRO A 235 10.69 -8.45 4.90
CA PRO A 235 11.44 -9.65 4.54
C PRO A 235 11.78 -9.68 3.04
N GLY A 236 13.06 -9.99 2.72
CA GLY A 236 13.57 -9.99 1.35
C GLY A 236 14.02 -8.62 0.82
N TYR A 237 13.79 -7.54 1.57
CA TYR A 237 14.26 -6.17 1.27
C TYR A 237 15.30 -5.67 2.30
N GLU A 238 15.93 -6.59 2.99
CA GLU A 238 17.09 -6.27 3.79
C GLU A 238 18.10 -5.57 2.88
N ALA A 239 18.23 -4.25 3.02
CA ALA A 239 19.28 -3.53 2.35
C ALA A 239 20.57 -4.28 2.69
N ALA A 240 21.36 -4.62 1.67
CA ALA A 240 22.72 -5.05 1.94
C ALA A 240 23.31 -3.99 2.88
N ALA A 241 23.41 -4.33 4.15
CA ALA A 241 23.77 -3.40 5.18
C ALA A 241 25.12 -2.81 4.75
N ALA A 242 25.11 -1.59 4.23
CA ALA A 242 26.30 -0.79 4.32
C ALA A 242 26.67 -0.87 5.82
N PRO A 243 27.88 -1.32 6.18
CA PRO A 243 28.23 -1.48 7.57
C PRO A 243 27.93 -0.16 8.24
N VAL A 244 26.84 -0.12 9.03
CA VAL A 244 26.60 0.98 9.94
C VAL A 244 27.83 0.95 10.81
N ALA A 245 28.69 1.95 10.66
CA ALA A 245 29.79 2.16 11.56
C ALA A 245 29.14 2.20 12.95
N GLN A 246 29.19 1.09 13.67
CA GLN A 246 28.82 1.07 15.07
C GLN A 246 29.56 2.26 15.69
N PRO A 247 28.87 3.18 16.39
CA PRO A 247 29.59 4.12 17.24
C PRO A 247 30.48 3.24 18.10
N ALA A 248 31.78 3.33 17.87
CA ALA A 248 32.77 2.58 18.63
C ALA A 248 32.42 2.80 20.10
N ALA A 249 31.97 1.71 20.76
CA ALA A 249 31.88 1.70 22.20
C ALA A 249 33.24 2.21 22.68
N ALA A 250 33.23 3.32 23.40
CA ALA A 250 34.47 3.87 23.97
C ALA A 250 35.04 2.78 24.89
N GLU A 251 36.01 2.06 24.38
CA GLU A 251 36.86 1.23 25.27
C GLU A 251 37.54 2.18 26.26
N PRO A 252 37.58 1.83 27.54
CA PRO A 252 38.31 2.62 28.52
C PRO A 252 39.75 2.70 28.08
N ALA A 253 40.29 3.92 27.96
CA ALA A 253 41.62 4.22 27.54
C ALA A 253 42.66 3.41 28.36
N ALA A 254 43.30 2.49 27.68
CA ALA A 254 44.56 1.86 28.21
C ALA A 254 45.65 2.95 28.21
N PRO A 255 46.51 2.97 29.20
CA PRO A 255 47.58 3.99 29.32
C PRO A 255 48.49 3.95 28.11
N ALA A 256 48.74 5.15 27.55
CA ALA A 256 49.55 5.38 26.36
C ALA A 256 50.95 4.75 26.53
N ALA A 257 51.30 3.82 25.64
CA ALA A 257 52.69 3.42 25.47
C ALA A 257 53.50 4.57 24.87
N PRO A 258 54.76 4.74 25.25
CA PRO A 258 55.59 5.82 24.73
C PRO A 258 55.73 5.75 23.23
N ALA A 259 55.55 6.89 22.55
CA ALA A 259 55.72 7.04 21.09
C ALA A 259 57.14 6.65 20.71
N GLU A 260 57.28 5.66 19.81
CA GLU A 260 58.57 5.41 19.14
C GLU A 260 58.96 6.66 18.31
N PRO A 261 60.26 7.06 18.31
CA PRO A 261 60.72 8.21 17.56
C PRO A 261 60.47 8.03 16.07
N ALA A 262 59.84 9.01 15.44
CA ALA A 262 59.61 9.06 14.00
C ALA A 262 60.95 8.92 13.29
N GLY A 263 61.11 7.90 12.46
CA GLY A 263 62.32 7.71 11.63
C GLY A 263 62.60 8.89 10.72
N PRO A 264 63.80 8.99 10.14
CA PRO A 264 64.21 10.12 9.32
C PRO A 264 63.24 10.34 8.13
N LYS A 265 62.89 11.59 7.87
CA LYS A 265 61.98 12.00 6.77
C LYS A 265 62.54 11.71 5.37
N PHE A 266 63.84 11.48 5.27
CA PHE A 266 64.55 11.19 3.99
C PHE A 266 65.47 10.02 4.16
N CYS A 267 65.66 9.25 3.10
CA CYS A 267 66.59 8.12 3.08
C CYS A 267 68.05 8.62 3.19
N PRO A 268 68.83 8.13 4.21
CA PRO A 268 70.25 8.51 4.37
C PRO A 268 71.13 7.99 3.22
N GLY A 269 70.69 7.01 2.46
CA GLY A 269 71.47 6.43 1.35
C GLY A 269 71.27 7.11 0.00
N CYS A 270 70.06 7.57 -0.34
CA CYS A 270 69.76 8.18 -1.65
C CYS A 270 68.99 9.49 -1.60
N GLY A 271 68.63 10.02 -0.44
CA GLY A 271 67.90 11.27 -0.26
C GLY A 271 66.42 11.25 -0.63
N ALA A 272 65.83 10.09 -1.00
CA ALA A 272 64.43 9.99 -1.31
C ALA A 272 63.53 10.14 -0.05
N ALA A 273 62.34 10.73 -0.20
CA ALA A 273 61.39 10.91 0.88
C ALA A 273 60.93 9.55 1.46
N ASN A 274 60.82 9.47 2.80
CA ASN A 274 60.29 8.30 3.47
C ASN A 274 58.75 8.37 3.53
N GLU A 275 58.08 7.50 2.81
CA GLU A 275 56.63 7.38 2.77
C GLU A 275 56.08 6.39 3.83
N GLY A 276 56.83 6.13 4.92
CA GLY A 276 56.37 5.35 6.05
C GLY A 276 56.79 3.86 6.00
N GLY A 277 57.70 3.48 5.12
CA GLY A 277 58.23 2.11 5.03
C GLY A 277 59.47 1.91 5.91
N LYS A 278 59.72 0.64 6.32
CA LYS A 278 60.94 0.24 7.06
C LYS A 278 62.20 0.20 6.18
N PHE A 279 62.06 0.28 4.88
CA PHE A 279 63.12 0.25 3.89
C PHE A 279 62.82 1.26 2.76
N CYS A 280 63.83 1.91 2.24
CA CYS A 280 63.68 2.82 1.11
C CYS A 280 63.32 2.05 -0.17
N GLN A 281 62.26 2.45 -0.84
CA GLN A 281 61.77 1.80 -2.06
C GLN A 281 62.71 2.00 -3.27
N TYR A 282 63.60 2.98 -3.22
CA TYR A 282 64.53 3.31 -4.30
C TYR A 282 65.88 2.65 -4.19
N CYS A 283 66.44 2.50 -2.99
CA CYS A 283 67.79 1.94 -2.80
C CYS A 283 67.89 0.80 -1.78
N GLY A 284 66.77 0.38 -1.14
CA GLY A 284 66.74 -0.69 -0.20
C GLY A 284 67.34 -0.39 1.20
N THR A 285 67.82 0.84 1.43
CA THR A 285 68.39 1.23 2.74
C THR A 285 67.30 1.21 3.82
N LYS A 286 67.61 0.58 4.98
CA LYS A 286 66.72 0.55 6.13
C LYS A 286 66.69 1.91 6.82
N PHE A 287 65.49 2.41 7.14
CA PHE A 287 65.24 3.65 7.91
C PHE A 287 65.42 3.46 9.39
#